data_06e75db54b68c65c7d665e1a4f0930dc
#
_entry.id   06e75db54b68c65c7d665e1a4f0930dc
#
_cell.length_a   1.000
_cell.length_b   1.000
_cell.length_c   1.000
_cell.angle_alpha   90.00
_cell.angle_beta   90.00
_cell.angle_gamma   90.00
#
_symmetry.space_group_name_H-M   'P 1'
#
loop_
_entity.id
_entity.type
_entity.pdbx_description
1 polymer ?
#
loop_
_entity_poly.entity_id
_entity_poly.type
_entity_poly.pdbx_seq_one_letter_code
_entity_poly.pdbx_strand_id
1 'polypeptide(L)'
;RYNLNANVLPTRSAAIVLRAKLWVYAASPLFNGGYAEALEVKNNDGEYLFPPYDPEKWKIAKKRLEEVLEDAEVCGYRLYKVYQTDGSIDADRSVYEVFQAYNDEIIWATGRNYYHTGSQDGVMEENTTPRDLYKGWAHVCVTQESVDGFFMKDGLTIDDPGTGYDESGFTEVVNPCND
;
A
#
# COMPACT_ATOMS: atom_id res chain seq x y z
N ARG A 1 -9.93 21.25 -14.05
CA ARG A 1 -9.52 20.00 -14.73
C ARG A 1 -8.05 20.12 -15.03
N TYR A 2 -7.22 19.41 -14.30
CA TYR A 2 -5.80 19.37 -14.59
C TYR A 2 -5.58 18.68 -15.93
N ASN A 3 -4.65 19.23 -16.72
CA ASN A 3 -4.20 18.61 -17.97
C ASN A 3 -3.59 17.24 -17.60
N LEU A 4 -4.00 16.16 -18.24
CA LEU A 4 -3.48 14.80 -18.02
C LEU A 4 -1.95 14.73 -18.06
N ASN A 5 -1.30 15.62 -18.79
CA ASN A 5 0.16 15.77 -18.83
C ASN A 5 0.77 16.41 -17.57
N ALA A 6 -0.03 16.95 -16.65
CA ALA A 6 0.45 17.57 -15.41
C ALA A 6 0.43 16.62 -14.21
N ASN A 7 -0.20 15.44 -14.30
CA ASN A 7 -0.31 14.49 -13.20
C ASN A 7 1.04 13.87 -12.79
N VAL A 8 2.07 14.05 -13.58
CA VAL A 8 3.45 13.65 -13.27
C VAL A 8 4.21 14.71 -12.44
N LEU A 9 3.69 15.93 -12.35
CA LEU A 9 4.29 16.99 -11.57
C LEU A 9 3.77 16.95 -10.13
N PRO A 10 4.62 17.24 -9.13
CA PRO A 10 4.18 17.32 -7.75
C PRO A 10 3.19 18.48 -7.60
N THR A 11 1.98 18.15 -7.18
CA THR A 11 0.90 19.11 -6.92
C THR A 11 0.84 19.48 -5.43
N ARG A 12 0.02 20.49 -5.07
CA ARG A 12 -0.31 20.79 -3.68
C ARG A 12 -0.91 19.56 -2.98
N SER A 13 -1.84 18.86 -3.61
CA SER A 13 -2.45 17.63 -3.07
C SER A 13 -1.41 16.55 -2.82
N ALA A 14 -0.47 16.32 -3.75
CA ALA A 14 0.63 15.38 -3.55
C ALA A 14 1.48 15.74 -2.32
N ALA A 15 1.77 17.02 -2.10
CA ALA A 15 2.52 17.47 -0.93
C ALA A 15 1.74 17.25 0.39
N ILE A 16 0.42 17.49 0.39
CA ILE A 16 -0.45 17.24 1.56
C ILE A 16 -0.46 15.74 1.91
N VAL A 17 -0.66 14.88 0.91
CA VAL A 17 -0.65 13.41 1.10
C VAL A 17 0.71 12.94 1.60
N LEU A 18 1.81 13.40 1.01
CA LEU A 18 3.15 13.03 1.44
C LEU A 18 3.41 13.46 2.89
N ARG A 19 3.00 14.66 3.28
CA ARG A 19 3.08 15.13 4.66
C ARG A 19 2.29 14.24 5.63
N ALA A 20 1.07 13.86 5.28
CA ALA A 20 0.26 12.96 6.09
C ALA A 20 0.94 11.59 6.24
N LYS A 21 1.44 11.02 5.14
CA LYS A 21 2.19 9.75 5.15
C LYS A 21 3.42 9.82 6.08
N LEU A 22 4.20 10.89 6.02
CA LEU A 22 5.35 11.08 6.90
C LEU A 22 4.94 11.10 8.38
N TRP A 23 3.82 11.74 8.75
CA TRP A 23 3.34 11.74 10.12
C TRP A 23 2.83 10.37 10.58
N VAL A 24 2.21 9.58 9.70
CA VAL A 24 1.83 8.19 10.01
C VAL A 24 3.08 7.36 10.30
N TYR A 25 4.12 7.46 9.47
CA TYR A 25 5.40 6.80 9.74
C TYR A 25 6.03 7.27 11.06
N ALA A 26 6.09 8.58 11.30
CA ALA A 26 6.65 9.13 12.53
C ALA A 26 5.89 8.72 13.81
N ALA A 27 4.60 8.42 13.69
CA ALA A 27 3.75 7.94 14.78
C ALA A 27 3.80 6.41 14.94
N SER A 28 4.23 5.67 13.91
CA SER A 28 4.25 4.21 13.92
C SER A 28 5.19 3.65 15.00
N PRO A 29 4.93 2.45 15.53
CA PRO A 29 5.74 1.86 16.61
C PRO A 29 7.23 1.83 16.33
N LEU A 30 7.65 1.58 15.07
CA LEU A 30 9.07 1.55 14.69
C LEU A 30 9.79 2.87 14.97
N PHE A 31 9.14 4.02 14.73
CA PHE A 31 9.74 5.35 14.86
C PHE A 31 9.24 6.13 16.08
N ASN A 32 8.37 5.55 16.88
CA ASN A 32 7.74 6.18 18.03
C ASN A 32 7.82 5.32 19.28
N GLY A 33 8.99 4.80 19.59
CA GLY A 33 9.28 4.13 20.86
C GLY A 33 8.71 2.72 21.04
N GLY A 34 8.13 2.13 20.00
CA GLY A 34 7.60 0.77 20.05
C GLY A 34 8.61 -0.35 19.73
N TYR A 35 9.84 0.03 19.38
CA TYR A 35 10.93 -0.89 19.09
C TYR A 35 12.05 -0.70 20.10
N ALA A 36 12.15 -1.59 21.08
CA ALA A 36 13.03 -1.42 22.24
C ALA A 36 14.51 -1.29 21.86
N GLU A 37 14.98 -2.09 20.91
CA GLU A 37 16.37 -2.08 20.46
C GLU A 37 16.75 -0.75 19.80
N ALA A 38 15.82 -0.10 19.12
CA ALA A 38 16.05 1.21 18.51
C ALA A 38 16.26 2.32 19.55
N LEU A 39 15.66 2.19 20.74
CA LEU A 39 15.82 3.19 21.81
C LEU A 39 17.22 3.21 22.42
N GLU A 40 18.04 2.19 22.18
CA GLU A 40 19.42 2.13 22.65
C GLU A 40 20.42 2.65 21.61
N VAL A 41 19.97 2.88 20.37
CA VAL A 41 20.85 3.31 19.29
C VAL A 41 21.19 4.79 19.43
N LYS A 42 22.49 5.06 19.46
CA LYS A 42 23.05 6.41 19.55
C LYS A 42 23.92 6.71 18.33
N ASN A 43 23.99 7.97 17.97
CA ASN A 43 24.93 8.44 16.98
C ASN A 43 26.36 8.65 17.63
N ASN A 44 27.33 9.12 16.84
CA ASN A 44 28.71 9.30 17.30
C ASN A 44 28.89 10.40 18.37
N ASP A 45 27.96 11.31 18.51
CA ASP A 45 27.96 12.35 19.55
C ASP A 45 27.26 11.90 20.85
N GLY A 46 26.70 10.69 20.85
CA GLY A 46 26.02 10.08 22.00
C GLY A 46 24.54 10.42 22.11
N GLU A 47 23.96 11.14 21.16
CA GLU A 47 22.52 11.40 21.10
C GLU A 47 21.74 10.20 20.59
N TYR A 48 20.56 9.96 21.16
CA TYR A 48 19.68 8.87 20.72
C TYR A 48 19.09 9.18 19.35
N LEU A 49 19.11 8.20 18.45
CA LEU A 49 18.55 8.34 17.10
C LEU A 49 17.02 8.25 17.08
N PHE A 50 16.45 7.52 18.02
CA PHE A 50 15.00 7.33 18.10
C PHE A 50 14.45 7.95 19.38
N PRO A 51 13.38 8.74 19.29
CA PRO A 51 12.73 9.32 20.45
C PRO A 51 11.93 8.29 21.23
N PRO A 52 11.66 8.53 22.53
CA PRO A 52 10.67 7.73 23.28
C PRO A 52 9.26 7.92 22.70
N TYR A 53 8.34 7.05 23.12
CA TYR A 53 6.94 7.11 22.70
C TYR A 53 6.30 8.47 23.02
N ASP A 54 5.67 9.04 21.99
CA ASP A 54 4.92 10.29 22.07
C ASP A 54 3.51 10.09 21.46
N PRO A 55 2.44 10.05 22.27
CA PRO A 55 1.07 9.86 21.80
C PRO A 55 0.56 11.04 20.94
N GLU A 56 1.15 12.24 21.07
CA GLU A 56 0.74 13.40 20.29
C GLU A 56 1.01 13.23 18.79
N LYS A 57 1.99 12.40 18.43
CA LYS A 57 2.28 12.11 17.03
C LYS A 57 1.08 11.45 16.32
N TRP A 58 0.34 10.57 16.99
CA TRP A 58 -0.88 9.98 16.44
C TRP A 58 -1.99 11.00 16.24
N LYS A 59 -2.14 11.96 17.16
CA LYS A 59 -3.11 13.06 17.00
C LYS A 59 -2.75 13.95 15.81
N ILE A 60 -1.47 14.24 15.65
CA ILE A 60 -0.98 15.01 14.49
C ILE A 60 -1.21 14.22 13.20
N ALA A 61 -0.86 12.93 13.16
CA ALA A 61 -1.07 12.08 12.00
C ALA A 61 -2.55 12.05 11.59
N LYS A 62 -3.46 11.85 12.56
CA LYS A 62 -4.91 11.90 12.33
C LYS A 62 -5.33 13.23 11.69
N LYS A 63 -4.92 14.36 12.28
CA LYS A 63 -5.24 15.69 11.74
C LYS A 63 -4.74 15.87 10.30
N ARG A 64 -3.53 15.35 9.98
CA ARG A 64 -2.99 15.44 8.62
C ARG A 64 -3.75 14.56 7.62
N LEU A 65 -4.27 13.42 8.07
CA LEU A 65 -5.14 12.58 7.24
C LEU A 65 -6.51 13.22 7.01
N GLU A 66 -7.09 13.90 8.01
CA GLU A 66 -8.32 14.69 7.84
C GLU A 66 -8.12 15.79 6.80
N GLU A 67 -7.00 16.52 6.82
CA GLU A 67 -6.64 17.53 5.80
C GLU A 67 -6.52 16.90 4.38
N VAL A 68 -6.09 15.64 4.26
CA VAL A 68 -6.08 14.91 2.96
C VAL A 68 -7.50 14.68 2.45
N LEU A 69 -8.41 14.25 3.32
CA LEU A 69 -9.81 14.01 2.94
C LEU A 69 -10.50 15.31 2.49
N GLU A 70 -10.29 16.40 3.23
CA GLU A 70 -10.82 17.73 2.86
C GLU A 70 -10.26 18.19 1.51
N ASP A 71 -8.95 18.06 1.27
CA ASP A 71 -8.33 18.43 -0.01
C ASP A 71 -8.84 17.53 -1.15
N ALA A 72 -9.04 16.25 -0.90
CA ALA A 72 -9.57 15.31 -1.88
C ALA A 72 -10.98 15.70 -2.31
N GLU A 73 -11.84 16.05 -1.38
CA GLU A 73 -13.21 16.51 -1.66
C GLU A 73 -13.20 17.80 -2.51
N VAL A 74 -12.42 18.80 -2.10
CA VAL A 74 -12.30 20.09 -2.80
C VAL A 74 -11.72 19.92 -4.21
N CYS A 75 -10.74 19.03 -4.38
CA CYS A 75 -10.08 18.77 -5.67
C CYS A 75 -10.83 17.79 -6.57
N GLY A 76 -11.86 17.11 -6.04
CA GLY A 76 -12.67 16.13 -6.77
C GLY A 76 -12.02 14.75 -6.91
N TYR A 77 -11.04 14.45 -6.06
CA TYR A 77 -10.51 13.09 -5.96
C TYR A 77 -11.53 12.16 -5.32
N ARG A 78 -11.63 10.95 -5.84
CA ARG A 78 -12.58 9.94 -5.36
C ARG A 78 -12.12 8.55 -5.72
N LEU A 79 -12.59 7.54 -5.00
CA LEU A 79 -12.32 6.15 -5.32
C LEU A 79 -12.82 5.81 -6.71
N TYR A 80 -11.96 5.17 -7.49
CA TYR A 80 -12.30 4.64 -8.81
C TYR A 80 -13.22 3.43 -8.64
N LYS A 81 -14.36 3.44 -9.32
CA LYS A 81 -15.35 2.38 -9.21
C LYS A 81 -15.86 1.98 -10.57
N VAL A 82 -15.80 0.69 -10.86
CA VAL A 82 -16.46 0.06 -11.99
C VAL A 82 -17.77 -0.55 -11.50
N TYR A 83 -18.81 -0.44 -12.29
CA TYR A 83 -20.13 -0.96 -11.94
C TYR A 83 -20.52 -2.09 -12.88
N GLN A 84 -21.19 -3.09 -12.33
CA GLN A 84 -21.83 -4.16 -13.09
C GLN A 84 -23.12 -3.67 -13.74
N THR A 85 -23.73 -4.50 -14.59
CA THR A 85 -24.99 -4.16 -15.28
C THR A 85 -26.19 -3.97 -14.35
N ASP A 86 -26.13 -4.56 -13.16
CA ASP A 86 -27.15 -4.45 -12.12
C ASP A 86 -26.93 -3.23 -11.19
N GLY A 87 -25.87 -2.45 -11.43
CA GLY A 87 -25.54 -1.27 -10.62
C GLY A 87 -24.70 -1.56 -9.38
N SER A 88 -24.36 -2.81 -9.09
CA SER A 88 -23.42 -3.17 -8.02
C SER A 88 -21.97 -2.81 -8.40
N ILE A 89 -21.10 -2.62 -7.40
CA ILE A 89 -19.68 -2.36 -7.63
C ILE A 89 -19.01 -3.68 -8.03
N ASP A 90 -18.29 -3.65 -9.15
CA ASP A 90 -17.35 -4.68 -9.54
C ASP A 90 -16.00 -4.38 -8.85
N ALA A 91 -15.76 -5.03 -7.73
CA ALA A 91 -14.59 -4.78 -6.91
C ALA A 91 -13.30 -5.19 -7.64
N ASP A 92 -13.30 -6.34 -8.28
CA ASP A 92 -12.12 -6.89 -8.99
C ASP A 92 -11.70 -5.98 -10.13
N ARG A 93 -12.66 -5.59 -10.97
CA ARG A 93 -12.39 -4.67 -12.06
C ARG A 93 -12.00 -3.28 -11.58
N SER A 94 -12.58 -2.79 -10.49
CA SER A 94 -12.22 -1.50 -9.92
C SER A 94 -10.76 -1.49 -9.47
N VAL A 95 -10.30 -2.53 -8.76
CA VAL A 95 -8.90 -2.65 -8.31
C VAL A 95 -7.94 -2.85 -9.49
N TYR A 96 -8.31 -3.68 -10.47
CA TYR A 96 -7.47 -3.90 -11.65
C TYR A 96 -7.33 -2.64 -12.51
N GLU A 97 -8.45 -1.99 -12.85
CA GLU A 97 -8.48 -0.89 -13.80
C GLU A 97 -7.94 0.43 -13.23
N VAL A 98 -7.96 0.63 -11.89
CA VAL A 98 -7.45 1.85 -11.27
C VAL A 98 -5.99 2.15 -11.64
N PHE A 99 -5.18 1.12 -11.89
CA PHE A 99 -3.77 1.25 -12.28
C PHE A 99 -3.52 1.28 -13.79
N GLN A 100 -4.56 1.07 -14.62
CA GLN A 100 -4.38 0.97 -16.08
C GLN A 100 -4.38 2.33 -16.79
N ALA A 101 -5.01 3.34 -16.18
CA ALA A 101 -5.08 4.68 -16.74
C ALA A 101 -5.24 5.74 -15.65
N TYR A 102 -4.87 6.99 -15.97
CA TYR A 102 -5.13 8.10 -15.07
C TYR A 102 -6.64 8.28 -14.84
N ASN A 103 -7.02 8.37 -13.58
CA ASN A 103 -8.40 8.51 -13.12
C ASN A 103 -8.47 9.43 -11.90
N ASP A 104 -9.67 9.62 -11.36
CA ASP A 104 -9.90 10.54 -10.25
C ASP A 104 -9.35 10.05 -8.90
N GLU A 105 -8.87 8.82 -8.77
CA GLU A 105 -8.21 8.31 -7.55
C GLU A 105 -6.71 8.61 -7.54
N ILE A 106 -6.09 8.80 -8.69
CA ILE A 106 -4.65 9.01 -8.80
C ILE A 106 -4.30 10.47 -8.51
N ILE A 107 -3.74 10.73 -7.34
CA ILE A 107 -3.30 12.07 -6.91
C ILE A 107 -1.96 12.44 -7.55
N TRP A 108 -1.04 11.50 -7.62
CA TRP A 108 0.28 11.68 -8.22
C TRP A 108 0.85 10.35 -8.69
N ALA A 109 1.33 10.30 -9.91
CA ALA A 109 1.97 9.14 -10.47
C ALA A 109 3.30 9.51 -11.15
N THR A 110 4.22 8.57 -11.21
CA THR A 110 5.45 8.75 -11.99
C THR A 110 5.15 8.66 -13.48
N GLY A 111 5.65 9.61 -14.26
CA GLY A 111 5.54 9.61 -15.72
C GLY A 111 6.61 8.77 -16.43
N ARG A 112 7.46 8.08 -15.69
CA ARG A 112 8.51 7.24 -16.29
C ARG A 112 7.92 5.94 -16.79
N ASN A 113 8.10 5.67 -18.07
CA ASN A 113 7.86 4.34 -18.63
C ASN A 113 9.14 3.51 -18.45
N TYR A 114 9.10 2.54 -17.54
CA TYR A 114 10.23 1.64 -17.28
C TYR A 114 10.35 0.50 -18.31
N TYR A 115 9.46 0.43 -19.29
CA TYR A 115 9.60 -0.52 -20.41
C TYR A 115 10.74 -0.11 -21.34
N HIS A 116 11.97 -0.22 -20.84
CA HIS A 116 13.13 -0.10 -21.69
C HIS A 116 13.61 -1.50 -22.07
N THR A 117 13.39 -1.88 -23.31
CA THR A 117 13.95 -3.09 -23.89
C THR A 117 15.48 -3.04 -23.78
N GLY A 118 16.06 -3.88 -22.91
CA GLY A 118 17.51 -4.02 -22.77
C GLY A 118 18.11 -3.48 -21.47
N SER A 119 17.35 -2.90 -20.56
CA SER A 119 17.81 -2.60 -19.20
C SER A 119 17.25 -3.62 -18.21
N GLN A 120 17.89 -3.72 -17.03
CA GLN A 120 17.48 -4.65 -15.97
C GLN A 120 16.06 -4.37 -15.42
N ASP A 121 15.43 -3.29 -15.83
CA ASP A 121 14.09 -2.88 -15.40
C ASP A 121 12.97 -3.73 -16.03
N GLY A 122 13.22 -4.37 -17.18
CA GLY A 122 12.32 -5.35 -17.79
C GLY A 122 12.21 -6.69 -17.06
N VAL A 123 13.04 -6.86 -16.02
CA VAL A 123 13.17 -8.10 -15.27
C VAL A 123 12.22 -8.13 -14.04
N MET A 124 11.46 -7.06 -13.77
CA MET A 124 10.57 -7.01 -12.60
C MET A 124 9.49 -8.09 -12.69
N GLU A 125 8.89 -8.27 -13.86
CA GLU A 125 7.89 -9.31 -14.08
C GLU A 125 8.48 -10.72 -13.88
N GLU A 126 9.66 -10.98 -14.44
CA GLU A 126 10.35 -12.26 -14.25
C GLU A 126 10.76 -12.49 -12.79
N ASN A 127 11.17 -11.43 -12.08
CA ASN A 127 11.56 -11.50 -10.67
C ASN A 127 10.36 -11.79 -9.74
N THR A 128 9.18 -11.30 -10.06
CA THR A 128 7.96 -11.46 -9.25
C THR A 128 7.13 -12.67 -9.63
N THR A 129 7.33 -13.22 -10.85
CA THR A 129 6.61 -14.41 -11.31
C THR A 129 7.15 -15.66 -10.63
N PRO A 130 6.29 -16.59 -10.18
CA PRO A 130 6.70 -17.87 -9.64
C PRO A 130 7.58 -18.66 -10.62
N ARG A 131 8.57 -19.39 -10.08
CA ARG A 131 9.61 -20.06 -10.90
C ARG A 131 9.08 -21.04 -11.92
N ASP A 132 8.02 -21.72 -11.61
CA ASP A 132 7.44 -22.77 -12.45
C ASP A 132 6.50 -22.26 -13.53
N LEU A 133 6.21 -20.95 -13.53
CA LEU A 133 5.36 -20.30 -14.50
C LEU A 133 6.17 -19.38 -15.41
N TYR A 134 6.14 -19.63 -16.72
CA TYR A 134 6.68 -18.76 -17.78
C TYR A 134 8.10 -18.25 -17.53
N LYS A 135 9.00 -19.07 -16.97
CA LYS A 135 10.38 -18.73 -16.66
C LYS A 135 10.53 -17.67 -15.55
N GLY A 136 9.58 -17.56 -14.65
CA GLY A 136 9.70 -16.71 -13.48
C GLY A 136 10.91 -17.08 -12.62
N TRP A 137 11.51 -16.09 -11.98
CA TRP A 137 12.70 -16.28 -11.14
C TRP A 137 12.35 -16.30 -9.65
N ALA A 138 11.19 -15.81 -9.27
CA ALA A 138 10.74 -15.72 -7.87
C ALA A 138 11.80 -15.10 -6.93
N HIS A 139 12.50 -14.06 -7.39
CA HIS A 139 13.51 -13.37 -6.59
C HIS A 139 12.91 -12.33 -5.65
N VAL A 140 11.75 -11.79 -6.00
CA VAL A 140 11.02 -10.80 -5.22
C VAL A 140 9.68 -11.40 -4.84
N CYS A 141 9.50 -11.65 -3.56
CA CYS A 141 8.26 -12.17 -2.99
C CYS A 141 7.74 -11.20 -1.94
N VAL A 142 6.46 -11.25 -1.67
CA VAL A 142 5.86 -10.57 -0.52
C VAL A 142 6.23 -11.29 0.77
N THR A 143 6.27 -10.58 1.89
CA THR A 143 6.44 -11.22 3.20
C THR A 143 5.14 -11.91 3.63
N GLN A 144 5.25 -12.90 4.51
CA GLN A 144 4.07 -13.59 5.05
C GLN A 144 3.13 -12.59 5.75
N GLU A 145 3.66 -11.66 6.51
CA GLU A 145 2.86 -10.63 7.19
C GLU A 145 2.04 -9.77 6.19
N SER A 146 2.56 -9.58 4.98
CA SER A 146 1.81 -8.86 3.94
C SER A 146 0.67 -9.70 3.38
N VAL A 147 0.85 -11.03 3.31
CA VAL A 147 -0.21 -11.96 2.92
C VAL A 147 -1.26 -12.05 4.03
N ASP A 148 -0.84 -12.21 5.27
CA ASP A 148 -1.72 -12.31 6.44
C ASP A 148 -2.55 -11.04 6.69
N GLY A 149 -2.10 -9.91 6.15
CA GLY A 149 -2.82 -8.64 6.21
C GLY A 149 -4.03 -8.54 5.29
N PHE A 150 -4.26 -9.51 4.40
CA PHE A 150 -5.48 -9.54 3.57
C PHE A 150 -6.66 -10.09 4.36
N PHE A 151 -7.84 -9.58 4.06
CA PHE A 151 -9.08 -10.06 4.63
C PHE A 151 -9.61 -11.27 3.87
N MET A 152 -10.28 -12.16 4.59
CA MET A 152 -11.07 -13.24 4.01
C MET A 152 -12.26 -12.65 3.25
N LYS A 153 -12.90 -13.45 2.40
CA LYS A 153 -14.05 -13.05 1.57
C LYS A 153 -15.21 -12.44 2.36
N ASP A 154 -15.39 -12.84 3.58
CA ASP A 154 -16.40 -12.34 4.51
C ASP A 154 -15.97 -11.09 5.29
N GLY A 155 -14.75 -10.58 5.04
CA GLY A 155 -14.17 -9.40 5.68
C GLY A 155 -13.53 -9.64 7.03
N LEU A 156 -13.42 -10.91 7.47
CA LEU A 156 -12.68 -11.28 8.68
C LEU A 156 -11.17 -11.32 8.41
N THR A 157 -10.37 -11.20 9.46
CA THR A 157 -8.94 -11.48 9.39
C THR A 157 -8.68 -12.98 9.52
N ILE A 158 -7.51 -13.46 9.13
CA ILE A 158 -7.15 -14.88 9.26
C ILE A 158 -7.19 -15.37 10.72
N ASP A 159 -7.00 -14.47 11.68
CA ASP A 159 -7.00 -14.74 13.12
C ASP A 159 -8.39 -14.75 13.76
N ASP A 160 -9.42 -14.29 13.03
CA ASP A 160 -10.77 -14.21 13.57
C ASP A 160 -11.41 -15.61 13.67
N PRO A 161 -12.18 -15.87 14.74
CA PRO A 161 -12.87 -17.15 14.89
C PRO A 161 -13.87 -17.41 13.75
N GLY A 162 -13.79 -18.59 13.15
CA GLY A 162 -14.76 -19.02 12.13
C GLY A 162 -14.35 -18.75 10.69
N THR A 163 -13.18 -18.18 10.43
CA THR A 163 -12.65 -17.95 9.08
C THR A 163 -12.43 -19.23 8.29
N GLY A 164 -12.13 -20.35 8.98
CA GLY A 164 -11.74 -21.60 8.34
C GLY A 164 -10.33 -21.59 7.78
N TYR A 165 -9.56 -20.53 8.00
CA TYR A 165 -8.17 -20.46 7.59
C TYR A 165 -7.31 -21.46 8.34
N ASP A 166 -6.48 -22.22 7.64
CA ASP A 166 -5.60 -23.25 8.19
C ASP A 166 -4.27 -23.31 7.46
N GLU A 167 -3.18 -23.08 8.19
CA GLU A 167 -1.80 -23.17 7.70
C GLU A 167 -1.12 -24.49 8.11
N SER A 168 -1.84 -25.48 8.60
CA SER A 168 -1.26 -26.70 9.19
C SER A 168 -0.51 -27.59 8.19
N GLY A 169 -0.57 -27.32 6.91
CA GLY A 169 0.13 -28.09 5.90
C GLY A 169 -0.10 -27.66 4.47
N PHE A 170 0.31 -28.52 3.54
CA PHE A 170 0.03 -28.37 2.13
C PHE A 170 -1.29 -29.03 1.77
N THR A 171 -2.04 -28.45 0.87
CA THR A 171 -3.28 -29.03 0.36
C THR A 171 -3.21 -29.24 -1.13
N GLU A 172 -3.82 -30.32 -1.61
CA GLU A 172 -4.07 -30.59 -3.04
C GLU A 172 -5.45 -30.07 -3.47
N VAL A 173 -6.22 -29.53 -2.55
CA VAL A 173 -7.57 -29.01 -2.83
C VAL A 173 -7.46 -27.57 -3.31
N VAL A 174 -8.13 -27.27 -4.41
CA VAL A 174 -8.27 -25.90 -4.90
C VAL A 174 -9.16 -25.12 -3.91
N ASN A 175 -8.72 -23.94 -3.48
CA ASN A 175 -9.40 -23.10 -2.49
C ASN A 175 -9.60 -23.79 -1.12
N PRO A 176 -8.50 -24.19 -0.45
CA PRO A 176 -8.60 -24.81 0.87
C PRO A 176 -9.07 -23.85 1.96
N CYS A 177 -8.95 -22.55 1.74
CA CYS A 177 -9.14 -21.50 2.74
C CYS A 177 -10.44 -20.70 2.56
N ASN A 178 -11.42 -21.19 1.85
CA ASN A 178 -12.74 -20.53 1.73
C ASN A 178 -12.68 -19.03 1.32
N ASP A 179 -11.80 -18.71 0.38
CA ASP A 179 -11.62 -17.38 -0.21
C ASP A 179 -12.58 -17.12 -1.40
#